data_a68d7a508427ed6d2ec3970cb49de5ec
#
_entry.id   a68d7a508427ed6d2ec3970cb49de5ec
#
_cell.length_a   1.000
_cell.length_b   1.000
_cell.length_c   1.000
_cell.angle_alpha   90.00
_cell.angle_beta   90.00
_cell.angle_gamma   90.00
#
_symmetry.space_group_name_H-M   'P 1'
#
loop_
_entity.id
_entity.type
_entity.pdbx_description
1 polymer ?
#
loop_
_entity_poly.entity_id
_entity_poly.type
_entity_poly.pdbx_seq_one_letter_code
_entity_poly.pdbx_strand_id
1 'polypeptide(L)'
;MYLKKISLFNYKNFSEANFEFDSKINCFVGKNGIGKTNVLDAIFHLSYGKSYFNPLAIQNIKHGEDFFVVDGEFEKNERTEQIVCSLKKGHKKILKRNGKQYEKFSEHLGFIPIVIISPADRDLIVEGSETRRKFVDSVISQLDSNYLQQLIQYQKILNQRNALLKYFALNQVFEMDTLSIYNEQLNGLGQTIFEKRKAFLADFVPIFNKHHQAITGSAETVQLVYESQLFEKELLLLLQENINKDRVLHYTSVGIHKDDLSFEIDNYPIKKFGSQGQQKSFLIALKLAQFEFVKKQSGEKPILLFDDIFDKLDENRVGKIVEMVNNEDFGQLFISDTHPERTEAIIKSTHQSYKIFNL
;
A
#
# COMPACT_ATOMS: atom_id res chain seq x y z
N MET A 1 14.74 -11.86 5.47
CA MET A 1 14.14 -12.37 4.21
C MET A 1 14.64 -11.54 3.03
N TYR A 2 14.92 -12.14 1.87
CA TYR A 2 15.22 -11.43 0.63
C TYR A 2 14.76 -12.23 -0.60
N LEU A 3 14.44 -11.53 -1.69
CA LEU A 3 14.11 -12.13 -2.99
C LEU A 3 15.40 -12.49 -3.71
N LYS A 4 15.61 -13.77 -4.00
CA LYS A 4 16.81 -14.29 -4.66
C LYS A 4 16.70 -14.24 -6.18
N LYS A 5 15.51 -14.58 -6.69
CA LYS A 5 15.24 -14.67 -8.13
C LYS A 5 13.79 -14.31 -8.44
N ILE A 6 13.58 -13.70 -9.60
CA ILE A 6 12.24 -13.52 -10.17
C ILE A 6 12.23 -13.91 -11.65
N SER A 7 11.18 -14.59 -12.06
CA SER A 7 10.89 -14.92 -13.46
C SER A 7 9.55 -14.30 -13.85
N LEU A 8 9.55 -13.57 -14.94
CA LEU A 8 8.38 -12.91 -15.52
C LEU A 8 8.04 -13.55 -16.83
N PHE A 9 6.78 -13.90 -17.06
CA PHE A 9 6.28 -14.39 -18.34
C PHE A 9 5.00 -13.67 -18.72
N ASN A 10 5.00 -13.03 -19.88
CA ASN A 10 3.91 -12.19 -20.42
C ASN A 10 3.38 -11.15 -19.41
N TYR A 11 4.28 -10.58 -18.59
CA TYR A 11 3.93 -9.60 -17.58
C TYR A 11 4.21 -8.18 -18.08
N LYS A 12 3.16 -7.37 -18.24
CA LYS A 12 3.20 -6.00 -18.76
C LYS A 12 3.94 -5.91 -20.10
N ASN A 13 5.17 -5.33 -20.14
CA ASN A 13 5.98 -5.23 -21.36
C ASN A 13 6.92 -6.44 -21.59
N PHE A 14 7.12 -7.28 -20.58
CA PHE A 14 8.01 -8.43 -20.69
C PHE A 14 7.31 -9.64 -21.33
N SER A 15 7.91 -10.22 -22.37
CA SER A 15 7.53 -11.56 -22.87
C SER A 15 8.08 -12.61 -21.93
N GLU A 16 9.39 -12.53 -21.68
CA GLU A 16 10.12 -13.35 -20.75
C GLU A 16 11.28 -12.52 -20.17
N ALA A 17 11.48 -12.59 -18.86
CA ALA A 17 12.62 -12.00 -18.20
C ALA A 17 12.94 -12.78 -16.91
N ASN A 18 14.25 -12.96 -16.65
CA ASN A 18 14.77 -13.64 -15.47
C ASN A 18 15.82 -12.75 -14.81
N PHE A 19 15.67 -12.53 -13.49
CA PHE A 19 16.60 -11.73 -12.71
C PHE A 19 17.03 -12.51 -11.48
N GLU A 20 18.34 -12.56 -11.22
CA GLU A 20 18.95 -13.03 -9.99
C GLU A 20 19.50 -11.84 -9.23
N PHE A 21 19.12 -11.70 -7.97
CA PHE A 21 19.34 -10.49 -7.16
C PHE A 21 20.47 -10.65 -6.13
N ASP A 22 21.08 -9.51 -5.82
CA ASP A 22 21.89 -9.36 -4.62
C ASP A 22 20.97 -9.28 -3.38
N SER A 23 21.45 -9.78 -2.26
CA SER A 23 20.70 -9.79 -1.00
C SER A 23 20.52 -8.41 -0.38
N LYS A 24 21.26 -7.39 -0.86
CA LYS A 24 21.21 -6.01 -0.33
C LYS A 24 20.62 -5.03 -1.33
N ILE A 25 21.35 -4.59 -2.35
CA ILE A 25 20.91 -3.52 -3.23
C ILE A 25 20.84 -4.01 -4.68
N ASN A 26 19.71 -3.75 -5.34
CA ASN A 26 19.48 -4.09 -6.73
C ASN A 26 18.96 -2.87 -7.47
N CYS A 27 19.62 -2.50 -8.57
CA CYS A 27 19.28 -1.30 -9.32
C CYS A 27 18.94 -1.63 -10.75
N PHE A 28 17.78 -1.15 -11.18
CA PHE A 28 17.36 -1.19 -12.57
C PHE A 28 17.59 0.19 -13.21
N VAL A 29 18.50 0.26 -14.14
CA VAL A 29 18.85 1.50 -14.87
C VAL A 29 18.55 1.38 -16.34
N GLY A 30 18.16 2.48 -16.96
CA GLY A 30 17.84 2.53 -18.39
C GLY A 30 16.84 3.62 -18.74
N LYS A 31 16.52 3.74 -20.02
CA LYS A 31 15.60 4.77 -20.54
C LYS A 31 14.20 4.62 -19.97
N ASN A 32 13.42 5.71 -20.03
CA ASN A 32 12.00 5.66 -19.64
C ASN A 32 11.23 4.70 -20.56
N GLY A 33 10.25 3.99 -19.98
CA GLY A 33 9.39 3.06 -20.70
C GLY A 33 9.99 1.65 -20.93
N ILE A 34 11.27 1.39 -20.58
CA ILE A 34 11.91 0.09 -20.83
C ILE A 34 11.39 -1.03 -19.92
N GLY A 35 10.79 -0.69 -18.78
CA GLY A 35 10.19 -1.69 -17.87
C GLY A 35 10.73 -1.69 -16.44
N LYS A 36 11.58 -0.74 -16.04
CA LYS A 36 12.11 -0.65 -14.66
C LYS A 36 11.03 -0.73 -13.60
N THR A 37 10.04 0.17 -13.65
CA THR A 37 8.86 0.18 -12.79
C THR A 37 8.08 -1.14 -12.84
N ASN A 38 8.04 -1.81 -14.01
CA ASN A 38 7.32 -3.06 -14.16
C ASN A 38 7.98 -4.22 -13.41
N VAL A 39 9.32 -4.24 -13.29
CA VAL A 39 10.01 -5.23 -12.44
C VAL A 39 9.70 -4.95 -10.96
N LEU A 40 9.76 -3.70 -10.50
CA LEU A 40 9.39 -3.34 -9.12
C LEU A 40 7.94 -3.73 -8.82
N ASP A 41 7.03 -3.47 -9.76
CA ASP A 41 5.63 -3.87 -9.60
C ASP A 41 5.42 -5.39 -9.57
N ALA A 42 6.23 -6.15 -10.30
CA ALA A 42 6.18 -7.61 -10.23
C ALA A 42 6.63 -8.12 -8.85
N ILE A 43 7.65 -7.51 -8.24
CA ILE A 43 8.09 -7.83 -6.88
C ILE A 43 6.97 -7.49 -5.88
N PHE A 44 6.34 -6.31 -6.00
CA PHE A 44 5.19 -5.93 -5.19
C PHE A 44 4.00 -6.88 -5.38
N HIS A 45 3.77 -7.32 -6.62
CA HIS A 45 2.68 -8.26 -6.96
C HIS A 45 2.84 -9.61 -6.25
N LEU A 46 4.07 -10.10 -6.07
CA LEU A 46 4.32 -11.32 -5.29
C LEU A 46 3.98 -11.17 -3.81
N SER A 47 4.10 -9.98 -3.23
CA SER A 47 3.76 -9.71 -1.83
C SER A 47 2.27 -9.50 -1.61
N TYR A 48 1.64 -8.66 -2.43
CA TYR A 48 0.24 -8.25 -2.24
C TYR A 48 -0.76 -9.07 -3.05
N GLY A 49 -0.29 -9.94 -3.97
CA GLY A 49 -1.14 -10.62 -4.92
C GLY A 49 -1.84 -9.67 -5.91
N LYS A 50 -1.41 -8.41 -6.01
CA LYS A 50 -1.97 -7.39 -6.93
C LYS A 50 -0.89 -6.39 -7.34
N SER A 51 -1.06 -5.75 -8.50
CA SER A 51 -0.22 -4.65 -8.94
C SER A 51 -0.42 -3.43 -8.04
N TYR A 52 0.66 -2.66 -7.84
CA TYR A 52 0.61 -1.34 -7.19
C TYR A 52 0.00 -0.28 -8.11
N PHE A 53 0.36 -0.32 -9.38
CA PHE A 53 0.00 0.71 -10.37
C PHE A 53 -1.29 0.42 -11.12
N ASN A 54 -1.63 -0.87 -11.36
CA ASN A 54 -2.78 -1.26 -12.16
C ASN A 54 -3.86 -1.93 -11.30
N PRO A 55 -4.99 -1.25 -11.03
CA PRO A 55 -6.07 -1.81 -10.22
C PRO A 55 -6.75 -3.01 -10.88
N LEU A 56 -6.79 -3.05 -12.22
CA LEU A 56 -7.40 -4.16 -12.98
C LEU A 56 -6.34 -5.22 -13.28
N ALA A 57 -6.51 -6.41 -12.70
CA ALA A 57 -5.55 -7.50 -12.83
C ALA A 57 -5.23 -7.89 -14.28
N ILE A 58 -6.22 -7.79 -15.19
CA ILE A 58 -6.07 -8.12 -16.61
C ILE A 58 -5.09 -7.19 -17.35
N GLN A 59 -4.93 -5.96 -16.88
CA GLN A 59 -3.99 -4.98 -17.45
C GLN A 59 -2.53 -5.33 -17.21
N ASN A 60 -2.25 -6.32 -16.36
CA ASN A 60 -0.89 -6.81 -16.12
C ASN A 60 -0.49 -7.91 -17.10
N ILE A 61 -1.42 -8.40 -17.93
CA ILE A 61 -1.12 -9.31 -19.04
C ILE A 61 -0.50 -8.48 -20.16
N LYS A 62 0.59 -8.98 -20.74
CA LYS A 62 1.22 -8.34 -21.90
C LYS A 62 0.20 -8.19 -23.03
N HIS A 63 0.26 -7.05 -23.73
CA HIS A 63 -0.63 -6.77 -24.85
C HIS A 63 -0.48 -7.86 -25.94
N GLY A 64 -1.60 -8.40 -26.38
CA GLY A 64 -1.64 -9.50 -27.35
C GLY A 64 -1.64 -10.91 -26.72
N GLU A 65 -1.31 -11.04 -25.43
CA GLU A 65 -1.25 -12.33 -24.74
C GLU A 65 -2.50 -12.62 -23.92
N ASP A 66 -2.66 -13.89 -23.51
CA ASP A 66 -3.85 -14.34 -22.78
C ASP A 66 -3.62 -14.59 -21.29
N PHE A 67 -2.37 -14.61 -20.85
CA PHE A 67 -2.03 -14.87 -19.45
C PHE A 67 -0.69 -14.23 -19.07
N PHE A 68 -0.44 -14.11 -17.77
CA PHE A 68 0.89 -13.83 -17.23
C PHE A 68 1.24 -14.79 -16.09
N VAL A 69 2.54 -14.94 -15.85
CA VAL A 69 3.09 -15.58 -14.66
C VAL A 69 4.20 -14.71 -14.09
N VAL A 70 4.18 -14.53 -12.76
CA VAL A 70 5.27 -13.97 -11.97
C VAL A 70 5.66 -15.04 -10.96
N ASP A 71 6.91 -15.48 -10.99
CA ASP A 71 7.47 -16.53 -10.12
C ASP A 71 8.67 -15.95 -9.38
N GLY A 72 8.63 -15.95 -8.05
CA GLY A 72 9.68 -15.44 -7.18
C GLY A 72 10.19 -16.48 -6.20
N GLU A 73 11.51 -16.58 -6.11
CA GLU A 73 12.21 -17.40 -5.10
C GLU A 73 12.76 -16.50 -4.00
N PHE A 74 12.25 -16.68 -2.79
CA PHE A 74 12.66 -15.94 -1.60
C PHE A 74 13.47 -16.83 -0.67
N GLU A 75 14.43 -16.22 0.01
CA GLU A 75 15.08 -16.85 1.15
C GLU A 75 14.57 -16.24 2.44
N LYS A 76 13.99 -17.08 3.31
CA LYS A 76 13.42 -16.68 4.59
C LYS A 76 13.78 -17.72 5.66
N ASN A 77 14.51 -17.30 6.71
CA ASN A 77 14.92 -18.17 7.81
C ASN A 77 15.63 -19.45 7.31
N GLU A 78 16.61 -19.28 6.40
CA GLU A 78 17.40 -20.37 5.81
C GLU A 78 16.57 -21.39 4.99
N ARG A 79 15.37 -20.98 4.56
CA ARG A 79 14.49 -21.79 3.71
C ARG A 79 14.16 -21.05 2.43
N THR A 80 14.14 -21.79 1.35
CA THR A 80 13.66 -21.29 0.06
C THR A 80 12.13 -21.33 0.04
N GLU A 81 11.52 -20.21 -0.28
CA GLU A 81 10.08 -20.04 -0.42
C GLU A 81 9.76 -19.59 -1.84
N GLN A 82 9.06 -20.42 -2.59
CA GLN A 82 8.62 -20.10 -3.93
C GLN A 82 7.20 -19.49 -3.90
N ILE A 83 7.03 -18.32 -4.49
CA ILE A 83 5.75 -17.65 -4.63
C ILE A 83 5.45 -17.45 -6.11
N VAL A 84 4.33 -18.00 -6.57
CA VAL A 84 3.89 -17.89 -7.97
C VAL A 84 2.54 -17.19 -8.03
N CYS A 85 2.47 -16.09 -8.77
CA CYS A 85 1.22 -15.41 -9.10
C CYS A 85 0.94 -15.51 -10.60
N SER A 86 -0.24 -15.97 -10.97
CA SER A 86 -0.63 -16.11 -12.37
C SER A 86 -2.09 -15.72 -12.61
N LEU A 87 -2.36 -15.21 -13.81
CA LEU A 87 -3.70 -14.89 -14.27
C LEU A 87 -3.83 -15.29 -15.75
N LYS A 88 -4.93 -15.96 -16.09
CA LYS A 88 -5.38 -16.18 -17.47
C LYS A 88 -6.67 -15.41 -17.69
N LYS A 89 -6.86 -14.77 -18.86
CA LYS A 89 -8.11 -14.09 -19.23
C LYS A 89 -9.31 -15.02 -19.04
N GLY A 90 -10.39 -14.52 -18.46
CA GLY A 90 -11.59 -15.28 -18.15
C GLY A 90 -11.48 -16.23 -16.95
N HIS A 91 -10.33 -16.34 -16.30
CA HIS A 91 -10.13 -17.19 -15.13
C HIS A 91 -9.82 -16.39 -13.87
N LYS A 92 -9.99 -17.03 -12.71
CA LYS A 92 -9.58 -16.47 -11.43
C LYS A 92 -8.04 -16.44 -11.36
N LYS A 93 -7.53 -15.35 -10.79
CA LYS A 93 -6.10 -15.23 -10.46
C LYS A 93 -5.71 -16.30 -9.45
N ILE A 94 -4.52 -16.86 -9.60
CA ILE A 94 -3.97 -17.92 -8.76
C ILE A 94 -2.72 -17.38 -8.05
N LEU A 95 -2.61 -17.64 -6.75
CA LEU A 95 -1.43 -17.39 -5.95
C LEU A 95 -1.04 -18.69 -5.25
N LYS A 96 0.22 -19.11 -5.40
CA LYS A 96 0.74 -20.34 -4.80
C LYS A 96 1.97 -20.03 -3.95
N ARG A 97 2.14 -20.79 -2.88
CA ARG A 97 3.38 -20.86 -2.10
C ARG A 97 3.85 -22.29 -2.04
N ASN A 98 5.08 -22.56 -2.47
CA ASN A 98 5.70 -23.89 -2.53
C ASN A 98 4.79 -24.92 -3.23
N GLY A 99 4.20 -24.54 -4.36
CA GLY A 99 3.27 -25.36 -5.15
C GLY A 99 1.84 -25.41 -4.61
N LYS A 100 1.58 -25.06 -3.33
CA LYS A 100 0.25 -25.06 -2.74
C LYS A 100 -0.49 -23.75 -3.03
N GLN A 101 -1.70 -23.84 -3.59
CA GLN A 101 -2.53 -22.67 -3.84
C GLN A 101 -3.19 -22.17 -2.56
N TYR A 102 -3.20 -20.83 -2.38
CA TYR A 102 -3.99 -20.18 -1.33
C TYR A 102 -5.48 -20.20 -1.70
N GLU A 103 -6.33 -20.50 -0.74
CA GLU A 103 -7.78 -20.38 -0.90
C GLU A 103 -8.22 -18.91 -0.95
N LYS A 104 -7.60 -18.09 -0.11
CA LYS A 104 -7.84 -16.64 -0.04
C LYS A 104 -6.52 -15.88 -0.10
N PHE A 105 -6.45 -14.83 -0.91
CA PHE A 105 -5.26 -13.96 -0.98
C PHE A 105 -4.92 -13.28 0.35
N SER A 106 -5.92 -13.10 1.21
CA SER A 106 -5.73 -12.55 2.56
C SER A 106 -4.83 -13.42 3.46
N GLU A 107 -4.68 -14.71 3.15
CA GLU A 107 -3.80 -15.63 3.90
C GLU A 107 -2.31 -15.42 3.56
N HIS A 108 -2.04 -14.82 2.41
CA HIS A 108 -0.69 -14.53 1.95
C HIS A 108 -0.19 -13.14 2.40
N LEU A 109 -1.11 -12.20 2.60
CA LEU A 109 -0.76 -10.82 2.95
C LEU A 109 0.03 -10.79 4.27
N GLY A 110 1.16 -10.07 4.27
CA GLY A 110 2.08 -9.99 5.41
C GLY A 110 3.17 -11.08 5.43
N PHE A 111 3.07 -12.11 4.59
CA PHE A 111 4.14 -13.13 4.48
C PHE A 111 5.45 -12.55 3.95
N ILE A 112 5.37 -11.62 2.99
CA ILE A 112 6.48 -10.86 2.43
C ILE A 112 6.26 -9.38 2.78
N PRO A 113 6.82 -8.86 3.89
CA PRO A 113 6.73 -7.45 4.20
C PRO A 113 7.43 -6.61 3.13
N ILE A 114 6.71 -5.65 2.56
CA ILE A 114 7.22 -4.81 1.47
C ILE A 114 6.67 -3.39 1.56
N VAL A 115 7.50 -2.43 1.20
CA VAL A 115 7.10 -1.02 1.07
C VAL A 115 7.60 -0.50 -0.28
N ILE A 116 6.75 0.19 -1.01
CA ILE A 116 7.11 0.86 -2.25
C ILE A 116 6.99 2.37 -2.07
N ILE A 117 7.98 3.11 -2.56
CA ILE A 117 7.98 4.56 -2.66
C ILE A 117 8.06 4.92 -4.15
N SER A 118 7.06 5.61 -4.64
CA SER A 118 6.87 5.87 -6.07
C SER A 118 6.29 7.27 -6.30
N PRO A 119 6.48 7.86 -7.48
CA PRO A 119 5.77 9.09 -7.86
C PRO A 119 4.24 8.99 -7.78
N ALA A 120 3.67 7.78 -7.91
CA ALA A 120 2.24 7.53 -7.75
C ALA A 120 1.73 7.77 -6.32
N ASP A 121 2.62 7.78 -5.31
CA ASP A 121 2.25 8.11 -3.93
C ASP A 121 1.68 9.53 -3.79
N ARG A 122 1.90 10.39 -4.79
CA ARG A 122 1.27 11.71 -4.85
C ARG A 122 -0.24 11.64 -4.75
N ASP A 123 -0.85 10.56 -5.19
CA ASP A 123 -2.30 10.34 -5.14
C ASP A 123 -2.81 10.37 -3.69
N LEU A 124 -1.99 10.01 -2.69
CA LEU A 124 -2.33 10.15 -1.27
C LEU A 124 -2.63 11.60 -0.87
N ILE A 125 -1.96 12.57 -1.51
CA ILE A 125 -2.18 14.00 -1.28
C ILE A 125 -3.29 14.54 -2.18
N VAL A 126 -3.29 14.21 -3.48
CA VAL A 126 -4.16 14.88 -4.45
C VAL A 126 -5.54 14.26 -4.56
N GLU A 127 -5.70 12.98 -4.28
CA GLU A 127 -6.97 12.29 -4.33
C GLU A 127 -7.82 12.47 -3.06
N GLY A 128 -8.98 11.80 -3.04
CA GLY A 128 -9.92 11.84 -1.92
C GLY A 128 -9.52 10.96 -0.74
N SER A 129 -10.36 10.98 0.29
CA SER A 129 -10.19 10.19 1.53
C SER A 129 -10.10 8.69 1.29
N GLU A 130 -10.67 8.16 0.21
CA GLU A 130 -10.62 6.73 -0.10
C GLU A 130 -9.18 6.23 -0.26
N THR A 131 -8.32 6.99 -0.96
CA THR A 131 -6.91 6.63 -1.18
C THR A 131 -6.15 6.62 0.13
N ARG A 132 -6.38 7.60 1.02
CA ARG A 132 -5.75 7.66 2.35
C ARG A 132 -6.25 6.54 3.27
N ARG A 133 -7.55 6.22 3.26
CA ARG A 133 -8.06 5.02 3.99
C ARG A 133 -7.42 3.74 3.49
N LYS A 134 -7.33 3.54 2.16
CA LYS A 134 -6.66 2.38 1.58
C LYS A 134 -5.20 2.26 2.02
N PHE A 135 -4.49 3.38 2.16
CA PHE A 135 -3.13 3.39 2.70
C PHE A 135 -3.11 2.87 4.14
N VAL A 136 -3.88 3.46 5.06
CA VAL A 136 -3.97 3.00 6.46
C VAL A 136 -4.36 1.53 6.53
N ASP A 137 -5.43 1.16 5.83
CA ASP A 137 -5.95 -0.22 5.84
C ASP A 137 -4.93 -1.22 5.28
N SER A 138 -4.12 -0.83 4.29
CA SER A 138 -3.09 -1.71 3.72
C SER A 138 -1.94 -1.96 4.68
N VAL A 139 -1.53 -0.94 5.45
CA VAL A 139 -0.46 -1.08 6.44
C VAL A 139 -0.92 -1.98 7.60
N ILE A 140 -2.11 -1.72 8.15
CA ILE A 140 -2.65 -2.55 9.24
C ILE A 140 -2.88 -3.99 8.77
N SER A 141 -3.48 -4.17 7.58
CA SER A 141 -3.80 -5.50 7.04
C SER A 141 -2.56 -6.35 6.75
N GLN A 142 -1.42 -5.74 6.49
CA GLN A 142 -0.14 -6.47 6.31
C GLN A 142 0.34 -7.11 7.63
N LEU A 143 -0.10 -6.58 8.76
CA LEU A 143 0.33 -6.97 10.11
C LEU A 143 -0.75 -7.72 10.90
N ASP A 144 -2.03 -7.48 10.59
CA ASP A 144 -3.18 -8.03 11.32
C ASP A 144 -4.19 -8.65 10.34
N SER A 145 -4.12 -9.98 10.21
CA SER A 145 -5.04 -10.73 9.33
C SER A 145 -6.49 -10.67 9.81
N ASN A 146 -6.73 -10.54 11.11
CA ASN A 146 -8.08 -10.38 11.66
C ASN A 146 -8.69 -9.04 11.25
N TYR A 147 -7.89 -7.97 11.29
CA TYR A 147 -8.32 -6.67 10.78
C TYR A 147 -8.73 -6.74 9.30
N LEU A 148 -7.93 -7.40 8.47
CA LEU A 148 -8.26 -7.59 7.06
C LEU A 148 -9.57 -8.34 6.86
N GLN A 149 -9.81 -9.42 7.64
CA GLN A 149 -11.07 -10.17 7.57
C GLN A 149 -12.27 -9.29 7.98
N GLN A 150 -12.14 -8.51 9.05
CA GLN A 150 -13.18 -7.58 9.51
C GLN A 150 -13.46 -6.50 8.46
N LEU A 151 -12.42 -5.95 7.82
CA LEU A 151 -12.57 -4.95 6.76
C LEU A 151 -13.31 -5.52 5.53
N ILE A 152 -12.96 -6.75 5.10
CA ILE A 152 -13.65 -7.44 4.01
C ILE A 152 -15.11 -7.68 4.36
N GLN A 153 -15.39 -8.13 5.58
CA GLN A 153 -16.74 -8.39 6.05
C GLN A 153 -17.56 -7.09 6.16
N TYR A 154 -16.98 -6.03 6.73
CA TYR A 154 -17.62 -4.71 6.78
C TYR A 154 -18.02 -4.22 5.39
N GLN A 155 -17.11 -4.31 4.41
CA GLN A 155 -17.40 -3.90 3.04
C GLN A 155 -18.51 -4.73 2.38
N LYS A 156 -18.54 -6.04 2.64
CA LYS A 156 -19.61 -6.93 2.17
C LYS A 156 -20.97 -6.51 2.73
N ILE A 157 -21.05 -6.29 4.05
CA ILE A 157 -22.30 -5.91 4.73
C ILE A 157 -22.74 -4.50 4.30
N LEU A 158 -21.80 -3.56 4.15
CA LEU A 158 -22.08 -2.22 3.63
C LEU A 158 -22.71 -2.28 2.22
N ASN A 159 -22.17 -3.12 1.34
CA ASN A 159 -22.71 -3.29 -0.01
C ASN A 159 -24.11 -3.92 0.03
N GLN A 160 -24.35 -4.88 0.92
CA GLN A 160 -25.67 -5.49 1.09
C GLN A 160 -26.70 -4.49 1.65
N ARG A 161 -26.34 -3.70 2.66
CA ARG A 161 -27.19 -2.62 3.18
C ARG A 161 -27.52 -1.60 2.07
N ASN A 162 -26.53 -1.19 1.29
CA ASN A 162 -26.75 -0.25 0.18
C ASN A 162 -27.64 -0.85 -0.91
N ALA A 163 -27.51 -2.14 -1.20
CA ALA A 163 -28.38 -2.84 -2.14
C ALA A 163 -29.82 -2.89 -1.62
N LEU A 164 -30.01 -3.12 -0.31
CA LEU A 164 -31.33 -3.11 0.33
C LEU A 164 -31.99 -1.73 0.27
N LEU A 165 -31.24 -0.66 0.55
CA LEU A 165 -31.74 0.72 0.42
C LEU A 165 -32.21 1.05 -1.01
N LYS A 166 -31.45 0.60 -2.02
CA LYS A 166 -31.87 0.73 -3.44
C LYS A 166 -33.12 -0.07 -3.75
N TYR A 167 -33.21 -1.31 -3.23
CA TYR A 167 -34.38 -2.15 -3.39
C TYR A 167 -35.63 -1.51 -2.79
N PHE A 168 -35.53 -0.94 -1.57
CA PHE A 168 -36.64 -0.23 -0.94
C PHE A 168 -37.12 0.95 -1.77
N ALA A 169 -36.19 1.73 -2.34
CA ALA A 169 -36.54 2.87 -3.18
C ALA A 169 -37.25 2.44 -4.47
N LEU A 170 -36.75 1.40 -5.15
CA LEU A 170 -37.33 0.90 -6.40
C LEU A 170 -38.73 0.30 -6.22
N ASN A 171 -38.97 -0.37 -5.10
CA ASN A 171 -40.25 -1.06 -4.84
C ASN A 171 -41.21 -0.25 -3.97
N GLN A 172 -40.84 0.97 -3.58
CA GLN A 172 -41.63 1.86 -2.70
C GLN A 172 -42.02 1.19 -1.35
N VAL A 173 -41.14 0.34 -0.85
CA VAL A 173 -41.30 -0.34 0.44
C VAL A 173 -40.21 0.12 1.41
N PHE A 174 -40.44 -0.06 2.70
CA PHE A 174 -39.43 0.18 3.70
C PHE A 174 -39.64 -0.72 4.91
N GLU A 175 -38.65 -1.57 5.22
CA GLU A 175 -38.66 -2.50 6.33
C GLU A 175 -37.50 -2.19 7.29
N MET A 176 -37.83 -1.54 8.42
CA MET A 176 -36.83 -1.15 9.40
C MET A 176 -36.14 -2.36 10.04
N ASP A 177 -36.88 -3.43 10.33
CA ASP A 177 -36.36 -4.61 11.00
C ASP A 177 -35.26 -5.29 10.18
N THR A 178 -35.51 -5.42 8.87
CA THR A 178 -34.50 -5.97 7.93
C THR A 178 -33.26 -5.08 7.88
N LEU A 179 -33.40 -3.76 7.88
CA LEU A 179 -32.28 -2.83 7.84
C LEU A 179 -31.49 -2.82 9.14
N SER A 180 -32.16 -3.02 10.30
CA SER A 180 -31.53 -3.03 11.61
C SER A 180 -30.53 -4.18 11.78
N ILE A 181 -30.75 -5.32 11.15
CA ILE A 181 -29.81 -6.46 11.15
C ILE A 181 -28.45 -6.04 10.52
N TYR A 182 -28.49 -5.30 9.43
CA TYR A 182 -27.25 -4.78 8.82
C TYR A 182 -26.61 -3.67 9.67
N ASN A 183 -27.41 -2.84 10.33
CA ASN A 183 -26.92 -1.79 11.22
C ASN A 183 -26.12 -2.38 12.38
N GLU A 184 -26.63 -3.42 13.04
CA GLU A 184 -25.95 -4.11 14.15
C GLU A 184 -24.63 -4.75 13.69
N GLN A 185 -24.63 -5.42 12.53
CA GLN A 185 -23.43 -6.03 11.99
C GLN A 185 -22.38 -4.97 11.62
N LEU A 186 -22.79 -3.85 11.00
CA LEU A 186 -21.89 -2.75 10.70
C LEU A 186 -21.34 -2.09 11.95
N ASN A 187 -22.16 -1.96 13.00
CA ASN A 187 -21.75 -1.39 14.29
C ASN A 187 -20.59 -2.17 14.89
N GLY A 188 -20.76 -3.48 15.10
CA GLY A 188 -19.72 -4.31 15.71
C GLY A 188 -18.40 -4.30 14.94
N LEU A 189 -18.47 -4.45 13.61
CA LEU A 189 -17.28 -4.42 12.76
C LEU A 189 -16.67 -3.01 12.67
N GLY A 190 -17.51 -1.98 12.49
CA GLY A 190 -17.08 -0.61 12.36
C GLY A 190 -16.36 -0.08 13.59
N GLN A 191 -16.89 -0.39 14.78
CA GLN A 191 -16.26 -0.03 16.06
C GLN A 191 -14.87 -0.66 16.18
N THR A 192 -14.76 -1.96 15.87
CA THR A 192 -13.48 -2.66 15.95
C THR A 192 -12.44 -2.09 14.98
N ILE A 193 -12.84 -1.80 13.73
CA ILE A 193 -11.95 -1.20 12.72
C ILE A 193 -11.54 0.22 13.14
N PHE A 194 -12.46 1.03 13.67
CA PHE A 194 -12.18 2.37 14.17
C PHE A 194 -11.11 2.34 15.28
N GLU A 195 -11.28 1.50 16.30
CA GLU A 195 -10.32 1.39 17.40
C GLU A 195 -8.93 0.93 16.91
N LYS A 196 -8.89 0.01 15.95
CA LYS A 196 -7.63 -0.44 15.34
C LYS A 196 -6.92 0.68 14.56
N ARG A 197 -7.65 1.48 13.76
CA ARG A 197 -7.09 2.64 13.05
C ARG A 197 -6.58 3.70 14.01
N LYS A 198 -7.33 3.99 15.08
CA LYS A 198 -6.96 4.94 16.14
C LYS A 198 -5.67 4.50 16.85
N ALA A 199 -5.57 3.24 17.26
CA ALA A 199 -4.39 2.68 17.88
C ALA A 199 -3.17 2.71 16.94
N PHE A 200 -3.37 2.29 15.68
CA PHE A 200 -2.33 2.37 14.64
C PHE A 200 -1.77 3.79 14.52
N LEU A 201 -2.64 4.79 14.38
CA LEU A 201 -2.20 6.17 14.18
C LEU A 201 -1.52 6.75 15.42
N ALA A 202 -1.91 6.36 16.64
CA ALA A 202 -1.22 6.76 17.85
C ALA A 202 0.25 6.32 17.85
N ASP A 203 0.54 5.12 17.34
CA ASP A 203 1.91 4.60 17.24
C ASP A 203 2.65 5.10 15.99
N PHE A 204 1.93 5.33 14.89
CA PHE A 204 2.49 5.67 13.58
C PHE A 204 2.90 7.15 13.48
N VAL A 205 2.10 8.07 14.01
CA VAL A 205 2.34 9.52 13.90
C VAL A 205 3.68 9.95 14.49
N PRO A 206 4.11 9.48 15.67
CA PRO A 206 5.45 9.81 16.19
C PRO A 206 6.59 9.35 15.26
N ILE A 207 6.45 8.17 14.64
CA ILE A 207 7.45 7.64 13.70
C ILE A 207 7.50 8.52 12.45
N PHE A 208 6.33 8.91 11.92
CA PHE A 208 6.21 9.81 10.78
C PHE A 208 6.89 11.17 11.06
N ASN A 209 6.59 11.78 12.19
CA ASN A 209 7.16 13.07 12.58
C ASN A 209 8.70 12.99 12.70
N LYS A 210 9.24 11.92 13.28
CA LYS A 210 10.69 11.65 13.35
C LYS A 210 11.32 11.62 11.96
N HIS A 211 10.74 10.87 11.01
CA HIS A 211 11.26 10.78 9.64
C HIS A 211 11.14 12.10 8.89
N HIS A 212 10.03 12.82 9.04
CA HIS A 212 9.86 14.12 8.40
C HIS A 212 10.89 15.13 8.89
N GLN A 213 11.09 15.20 10.21
CA GLN A 213 12.12 16.06 10.83
C GLN A 213 13.52 15.70 10.33
N ALA A 214 13.86 14.41 10.23
CA ALA A 214 15.15 13.98 9.71
C ALA A 214 15.39 14.41 8.26
N ILE A 215 14.35 14.43 7.41
CA ILE A 215 14.44 14.81 6.00
C ILE A 215 14.51 16.34 5.84
N THR A 216 13.70 17.10 6.58
CA THR A 216 13.52 18.55 6.36
C THR A 216 14.36 19.43 7.29
N GLY A 217 14.92 18.87 8.38
CA GLY A 217 15.72 19.62 9.35
C GLY A 217 14.90 20.49 10.31
N SER A 218 13.68 20.09 10.64
CA SER A 218 12.81 20.72 11.67
C SER A 218 12.23 22.10 11.31
N ALA A 219 12.30 22.51 10.04
CA ALA A 219 11.79 23.81 9.62
C ALA A 219 10.25 23.87 9.51
N GLU A 220 9.59 22.73 9.52
CA GLU A 220 8.16 22.60 9.18
C GLU A 220 7.46 21.70 10.21
N THR A 221 6.24 22.08 10.61
CA THR A 221 5.37 21.26 11.46
C THR A 221 4.39 20.48 10.58
N VAL A 222 4.39 19.16 10.68
CA VAL A 222 3.46 18.30 9.93
C VAL A 222 2.55 17.52 10.87
N GLN A 223 1.34 17.24 10.40
CA GLN A 223 0.34 16.48 11.16
C GLN A 223 -0.37 15.47 10.27
N LEU A 224 -0.70 14.33 10.86
CA LEU A 224 -1.65 13.34 10.34
C LEU A 224 -2.84 13.33 11.29
N VAL A 225 -3.98 13.85 10.84
CA VAL A 225 -5.18 13.98 11.67
C VAL A 225 -6.21 12.95 11.23
N TYR A 226 -6.57 12.05 12.14
CA TYR A 226 -7.63 11.07 11.87
C TYR A 226 -8.99 11.71 12.11
N GLU A 227 -9.79 11.78 11.07
CA GLU A 227 -11.14 12.33 11.09
C GLU A 227 -12.15 11.19 10.99
N SER A 228 -12.97 11.03 12.03
CA SER A 228 -14.05 10.05 12.07
C SER A 228 -15.21 10.55 12.91
N GLN A 229 -16.43 10.29 12.44
CA GLN A 229 -17.65 10.57 13.20
C GLN A 229 -17.74 9.71 14.47
N LEU A 230 -17.00 8.59 14.55
CA LEU A 230 -17.00 7.68 15.67
C LEU A 230 -16.24 8.24 16.90
N PHE A 231 -15.53 9.36 16.77
CA PHE A 231 -15.01 10.08 17.94
C PHE A 231 -16.11 10.73 18.79
N GLU A 232 -17.25 11.08 18.15
CA GLU A 232 -18.32 11.80 18.80
C GLU A 232 -19.47 10.88 19.21
N LYS A 233 -19.82 9.88 18.37
CA LYS A 233 -20.96 9.00 18.57
C LYS A 233 -20.69 7.57 18.12
N GLU A 234 -21.33 6.61 18.75
CA GLU A 234 -21.32 5.21 18.30
C GLU A 234 -21.97 5.05 16.92
N LEU A 235 -21.44 4.10 16.12
CA LEU A 235 -21.90 3.89 14.75
C LEU A 235 -23.39 3.53 14.66
N LEU A 236 -23.91 2.76 15.61
CA LEU A 236 -25.33 2.38 15.63
C LEU A 236 -26.24 3.61 15.72
N LEU A 237 -25.92 4.55 16.61
CA LEU A 237 -26.67 5.80 16.77
C LEU A 237 -26.58 6.66 15.48
N LEU A 238 -25.38 6.76 14.91
CA LEU A 238 -25.18 7.49 13.63
C LEU A 238 -26.03 6.89 12.51
N LEU A 239 -26.09 5.56 12.38
CA LEU A 239 -26.91 4.87 11.38
C LEU A 239 -28.40 5.10 11.59
N GLN A 240 -28.88 5.13 12.83
CA GLN A 240 -30.27 5.41 13.18
C GLN A 240 -30.65 6.86 12.87
N GLU A 241 -29.84 7.83 13.30
CA GLU A 241 -30.08 9.26 13.06
C GLU A 241 -30.09 9.63 11.56
N ASN A 242 -29.27 8.93 10.75
CA ASN A 242 -29.11 9.22 9.32
C ASN A 242 -30.01 8.39 8.39
N ILE A 243 -30.95 7.62 8.93
CA ILE A 243 -31.76 6.69 8.14
C ILE A 243 -32.56 7.40 7.03
N ASN A 244 -33.15 8.55 7.32
CA ASN A 244 -33.92 9.32 6.33
C ASN A 244 -33.01 9.83 5.20
N LYS A 245 -31.80 10.26 5.54
CA LYS A 245 -30.77 10.66 4.58
C LYS A 245 -30.34 9.49 3.69
N ASP A 246 -30.06 8.32 4.29
CA ASP A 246 -29.66 7.11 3.59
C ASP A 246 -30.74 6.61 2.61
N ARG A 247 -32.03 6.75 3.00
CA ARG A 247 -33.18 6.43 2.15
C ARG A 247 -33.25 7.33 0.90
N VAL A 248 -32.97 8.63 1.06
CA VAL A 248 -32.95 9.58 -0.06
C VAL A 248 -31.75 9.34 -0.96
N LEU A 249 -30.57 9.05 -0.37
CA LEU A 249 -29.31 8.84 -1.11
C LEU A 249 -29.19 7.43 -1.71
N HIS A 250 -29.97 6.46 -1.22
CA HIS A 250 -29.89 5.04 -1.56
C HIS A 250 -28.53 4.40 -1.24
N TYR A 251 -27.80 4.98 -0.26
CA TYR A 251 -26.57 4.42 0.27
C TYR A 251 -26.30 4.92 1.71
N THR A 252 -25.41 4.21 2.42
CA THR A 252 -25.01 4.52 3.79
C THR A 252 -24.12 5.77 3.80
N SER A 253 -24.55 6.82 4.50
CA SER A 253 -23.90 8.14 4.51
C SER A 253 -22.93 8.34 5.69
N VAL A 254 -22.89 7.44 6.67
CA VAL A 254 -22.11 7.53 7.90
C VAL A 254 -21.33 6.23 8.18
N GLY A 255 -20.23 6.31 8.93
CA GLY A 255 -19.41 5.18 9.35
C GLY A 255 -17.99 5.20 8.81
N ILE A 256 -17.18 4.20 9.15
CA ILE A 256 -15.73 4.14 8.91
C ILE A 256 -15.31 4.26 7.43
N HIS A 257 -16.20 3.99 6.51
CA HIS A 257 -15.98 4.18 5.07
C HIS A 257 -16.08 5.66 4.65
N LYS A 258 -16.43 6.55 5.58
CA LYS A 258 -16.43 8.01 5.42
C LYS A 258 -15.28 8.70 6.15
N ASP A 259 -14.52 7.95 6.95
CA ASP A 259 -13.36 8.51 7.65
C ASP A 259 -12.34 9.12 6.68
N ASP A 260 -11.52 10.02 7.20
CA ASP A 260 -10.36 10.56 6.49
C ASP A 260 -9.10 10.56 7.37
N LEU A 261 -7.97 10.70 6.74
CA LEU A 261 -6.69 11.02 7.35
C LEU A 261 -6.18 12.32 6.72
N SER A 262 -6.45 13.44 7.38
CA SER A 262 -6.01 14.75 6.91
C SER A 262 -4.50 14.88 7.00
N PHE A 263 -3.89 15.40 5.93
CA PHE A 263 -2.46 15.67 5.84
C PHE A 263 -2.23 17.18 5.90
N GLU A 264 -1.52 17.63 6.94
CA GLU A 264 -1.34 19.04 7.21
C GLU A 264 0.13 19.43 7.32
N ILE A 265 0.42 20.66 6.94
CA ILE A 265 1.69 21.37 7.14
C ILE A 265 1.39 22.75 7.73
N ASP A 266 2.01 23.10 8.84
CA ASP A 266 1.79 24.35 9.58
C ASP A 266 0.31 24.65 9.84
N ASN A 267 -0.47 23.60 10.18
CA ASN A 267 -1.92 23.60 10.41
C ASN A 267 -2.78 23.91 9.15
N TYR A 268 -2.22 23.75 7.95
CA TYR A 268 -2.96 23.91 6.70
C TYR A 268 -2.91 22.61 5.86
N PRO A 269 -3.98 22.30 5.11
CA PRO A 269 -3.97 21.14 4.21
C PRO A 269 -2.80 21.18 3.22
N ILE A 270 -1.92 20.20 3.27
CA ILE A 270 -0.70 20.13 2.43
C ILE A 270 -1.03 20.11 0.92
N LYS A 271 -2.20 19.59 0.55
CA LYS A 271 -2.71 19.58 -0.83
C LYS A 271 -2.79 20.98 -1.44
N LYS A 272 -3.18 21.97 -0.64
CA LYS A 272 -3.43 23.35 -1.10
C LYS A 272 -2.25 24.28 -0.85
N PHE A 273 -1.55 24.08 0.25
CA PHE A 273 -0.56 25.06 0.76
C PHE A 273 0.87 24.53 0.69
N GLY A 274 1.06 23.22 0.59
CA GLY A 274 2.41 22.64 0.50
C GLY A 274 3.03 22.82 -0.89
N SER A 275 4.27 23.28 -0.94
CA SER A 275 5.09 23.28 -2.16
C SER A 275 5.31 21.84 -2.67
N GLN A 276 5.71 21.70 -3.93
CA GLN A 276 6.02 20.36 -4.48
C GLN A 276 7.13 19.65 -3.70
N GLY A 277 8.14 20.39 -3.22
CA GLY A 277 9.22 19.85 -2.40
C GLY A 277 8.71 19.36 -1.04
N GLN A 278 7.84 20.15 -0.38
CA GLN A 278 7.21 19.78 0.90
C GLN A 278 6.33 18.55 0.75
N GLN A 279 5.48 18.49 -0.29
CA GLN A 279 4.65 17.31 -0.57
C GLN A 279 5.50 16.04 -0.77
N LYS A 280 6.64 16.15 -1.45
CA LYS A 280 7.54 15.00 -1.64
C LYS A 280 8.19 14.56 -0.32
N SER A 281 8.73 15.52 0.46
CA SER A 281 9.33 15.20 1.76
C SER A 281 8.32 14.52 2.68
N PHE A 282 7.09 15.02 2.69
CA PHE A 282 5.98 14.45 3.44
C PHE A 282 5.70 12.99 3.01
N LEU A 283 5.59 12.73 1.71
CA LEU A 283 5.33 11.37 1.19
C LEU A 283 6.48 10.41 1.48
N ILE A 284 7.72 10.85 1.31
CA ILE A 284 8.89 10.02 1.64
C ILE A 284 8.91 9.70 3.14
N ALA A 285 8.69 10.71 3.99
CA ALA A 285 8.61 10.51 5.43
C ALA A 285 7.48 9.53 5.82
N LEU A 286 6.32 9.66 5.18
CA LEU A 286 5.16 8.78 5.38
C LEU A 286 5.49 7.32 5.04
N LYS A 287 6.19 7.09 3.94
CA LYS A 287 6.56 5.74 3.48
C LYS A 287 7.73 5.16 4.27
N LEU A 288 8.68 5.97 4.70
CA LEU A 288 9.74 5.53 5.63
C LEU A 288 9.17 5.21 7.01
N ALA A 289 8.17 5.97 7.48
CA ALA A 289 7.42 5.63 8.69
C ALA A 289 6.66 4.31 8.53
N GLN A 290 6.05 4.06 7.36
CA GLN A 290 5.45 2.76 7.05
C GLN A 290 6.49 1.64 7.16
N PHE A 291 7.67 1.83 6.60
CA PHE A 291 8.75 0.85 6.68
C PHE A 291 9.17 0.56 8.12
N GLU A 292 9.47 1.62 8.92
CA GLU A 292 9.89 1.47 10.31
C GLU A 292 8.78 0.83 11.16
N PHE A 293 7.53 1.22 10.96
CA PHE A 293 6.38 0.66 11.65
C PHE A 293 6.20 -0.84 11.34
N VAL A 294 6.23 -1.22 10.06
CA VAL A 294 6.11 -2.63 9.65
C VAL A 294 7.28 -3.45 10.20
N LYS A 295 8.52 -2.94 10.12
CA LYS A 295 9.71 -3.58 10.70
C LYS A 295 9.53 -3.81 12.20
N LYS A 296 9.09 -2.78 12.95
CA LYS A 296 8.92 -2.86 14.42
C LYS A 296 7.84 -3.89 14.82
N GLN A 297 6.73 -3.93 14.08
CA GLN A 297 5.60 -4.78 14.42
C GLN A 297 5.78 -6.24 13.96
N SER A 298 6.38 -6.45 12.78
CA SER A 298 6.61 -7.81 12.25
C SER A 298 7.88 -8.48 12.79
N GLY A 299 8.84 -7.70 13.31
CA GLY A 299 10.17 -8.18 13.65
C GLY A 299 11.04 -8.51 12.43
N GLU A 300 10.54 -8.29 11.21
CA GLU A 300 11.25 -8.56 9.95
C GLU A 300 11.57 -7.26 9.23
N LYS A 301 12.71 -7.21 8.55
CA LYS A 301 13.06 -6.07 7.68
C LYS A 301 12.27 -6.18 6.37
N PRO A 302 11.35 -5.25 6.05
CA PRO A 302 10.63 -5.27 4.79
C PRO A 302 11.56 -5.12 3.58
N ILE A 303 11.15 -5.65 2.44
CA ILE A 303 11.74 -5.29 1.14
C ILE A 303 11.31 -3.86 0.81
N LEU A 304 12.27 -3.02 0.38
CA LEU A 304 12.00 -1.63 0.04
C LEU A 304 12.17 -1.42 -1.47
N LEU A 305 11.15 -0.87 -2.11
CA LEU A 305 11.14 -0.56 -3.52
C LEU A 305 11.16 0.95 -3.72
N PHE A 306 12.15 1.47 -4.44
CA PHE A 306 12.29 2.87 -4.83
C PHE A 306 12.10 3.03 -6.32
N ASP A 307 10.96 3.62 -6.73
CA ASP A 307 10.65 3.85 -8.14
C ASP A 307 10.86 5.32 -8.50
N ASP A 308 11.89 5.59 -9.36
CA ASP A 308 12.23 6.91 -9.90
C ASP A 308 12.27 8.06 -8.86
N ILE A 309 12.68 7.77 -7.61
CA ILE A 309 12.63 8.79 -6.55
C ILE A 309 13.78 9.78 -6.59
N PHE A 310 14.96 9.37 -7.11
CA PHE A 310 16.15 10.21 -7.11
C PHE A 310 16.07 11.39 -8.11
N ASP A 311 15.27 11.28 -9.18
CA ASP A 311 15.10 12.34 -10.18
C ASP A 311 14.50 13.63 -9.64
N LYS A 312 13.94 13.57 -8.45
CA LYS A 312 13.12 14.66 -7.91
C LYS A 312 13.55 15.12 -6.51
N LEU A 313 14.67 14.60 -6.02
CA LEU A 313 15.25 14.97 -4.73
C LEU A 313 16.52 15.78 -4.93
N ASP A 314 16.74 16.74 -4.05
CA ASP A 314 18.04 17.40 -3.94
C ASP A 314 19.09 16.46 -3.31
N GLU A 315 20.37 16.78 -3.51
CA GLU A 315 21.50 15.97 -3.07
C GLU A 315 21.50 15.72 -1.54
N ASN A 316 21.04 16.70 -0.75
CA ASN A 316 20.99 16.56 0.70
C ASN A 316 19.98 15.49 1.13
N ARG A 317 18.80 15.46 0.49
CA ARG A 317 17.75 14.46 0.77
C ARG A 317 18.16 13.07 0.30
N VAL A 318 18.81 12.98 -0.87
CA VAL A 318 19.41 11.72 -1.35
C VAL A 318 20.45 11.23 -0.36
N GLY A 319 21.36 12.11 0.11
CA GLY A 319 22.37 11.76 1.10
C GLY A 319 21.78 11.19 2.39
N LYS A 320 20.69 11.78 2.90
CA LYS A 320 20.00 11.28 4.10
C LYS A 320 19.37 9.89 3.89
N ILE A 321 18.76 9.64 2.73
CA ILE A 321 18.24 8.31 2.40
C ILE A 321 19.36 7.28 2.32
N VAL A 322 20.50 7.65 1.73
CA VAL A 322 21.69 6.79 1.66
C VAL A 322 22.24 6.48 3.05
N GLU A 323 22.34 7.49 3.92
CA GLU A 323 22.76 7.32 5.31
C GLU A 323 21.83 6.35 6.07
N MET A 324 20.53 6.47 5.87
CA MET A 324 19.56 5.54 6.45
C MET A 324 19.76 4.11 5.93
N VAL A 325 20.08 3.93 4.64
CA VAL A 325 20.39 2.62 4.05
C VAL A 325 21.69 2.04 4.62
N ASN A 326 22.68 2.87 4.90
CA ASN A 326 23.97 2.45 5.47
C ASN A 326 23.89 1.91 6.89
N ASN A 327 22.92 2.34 7.68
CA ASN A 327 22.78 1.94 9.08
C ASN A 327 22.30 0.49 9.29
N GLU A 328 22.43 -0.39 8.28
CA GLU A 328 21.99 -1.81 8.30
C GLU A 328 20.52 -2.01 8.68
N ASP A 329 19.77 -0.92 8.79
CA ASP A 329 18.37 -0.94 9.20
C ASP A 329 17.42 -1.48 8.14
N PHE A 330 17.87 -1.48 6.88
CA PHE A 330 17.10 -1.96 5.75
C PHE A 330 17.37 -3.44 5.45
N GLY A 331 16.35 -4.10 4.93
CA GLY A 331 16.46 -5.44 4.33
C GLY A 331 17.05 -5.33 2.92
N GLN A 332 16.36 -5.95 1.96
CA GLN A 332 16.72 -5.84 0.55
C GLN A 332 16.10 -4.58 -0.06
N LEU A 333 16.87 -3.88 -0.87
CA LEU A 333 16.49 -2.64 -1.55
C LEU A 333 16.50 -2.84 -3.07
N PHE A 334 15.43 -2.38 -3.72
CA PHE A 334 15.33 -2.29 -5.17
C PHE A 334 15.14 -0.85 -5.60
N ILE A 335 15.91 -0.39 -6.57
CA ILE A 335 15.90 0.99 -7.06
C ILE A 335 15.67 0.97 -8.56
N SER A 336 14.79 1.82 -9.07
CA SER A 336 14.73 2.18 -10.48
C SER A 336 15.27 3.60 -10.69
N ASP A 337 16.07 3.82 -11.72
CA ASP A 337 16.56 5.15 -12.08
C ASP A 337 16.85 5.26 -13.58
N THR A 338 16.80 6.48 -14.10
CA THR A 338 17.13 6.81 -15.48
C THR A 338 18.61 7.19 -15.68
N HIS A 339 19.35 7.49 -14.61
CA HIS A 339 20.73 7.96 -14.62
C HIS A 339 21.70 6.95 -14.01
N PRO A 340 22.31 6.05 -14.82
CA PRO A 340 23.19 4.98 -14.33
C PRO A 340 24.36 5.48 -13.49
N GLU A 341 25.06 6.51 -13.97
CA GLU A 341 26.27 7.04 -13.30
C GLU A 341 25.96 7.62 -11.93
N ARG A 342 24.86 8.40 -11.82
CA ARG A 342 24.40 8.96 -10.55
C ARG A 342 24.04 7.85 -9.56
N THR A 343 23.25 6.89 -10.02
CA THR A 343 22.80 5.77 -9.20
C THR A 343 23.98 4.94 -8.71
N GLU A 344 24.94 4.64 -9.59
CA GLU A 344 26.14 3.90 -9.22
C GLU A 344 27.01 4.65 -8.20
N ALA A 345 27.17 5.96 -8.36
CA ALA A 345 27.91 6.79 -7.40
C ALA A 345 27.24 6.77 -6.00
N ILE A 346 25.91 6.92 -5.97
CA ILE A 346 25.11 6.86 -4.73
C ILE A 346 25.28 5.50 -4.06
N ILE A 347 25.16 4.40 -4.81
CA ILE A 347 25.20 3.05 -4.24
C ILE A 347 26.59 2.71 -3.72
N LYS A 348 27.65 3.06 -4.46
CA LYS A 348 29.03 2.86 -4.02
C LYS A 348 29.32 3.53 -2.68
N SER A 349 28.68 4.67 -2.37
CA SER A 349 28.83 5.35 -1.09
C SER A 349 28.17 4.60 0.09
N THR A 350 27.31 3.61 -0.19
CA THR A 350 26.66 2.79 0.86
C THR A 350 27.54 1.70 1.44
N HIS A 351 28.67 1.35 0.80
CA HIS A 351 29.53 0.24 1.19
C HIS A 351 28.84 -1.12 1.34
N GLN A 352 27.64 -1.28 0.78
CA GLN A 352 26.86 -2.51 0.75
C GLN A 352 27.12 -3.29 -0.55
N SER A 353 26.81 -4.59 -0.57
CA SER A 353 26.80 -5.37 -1.82
C SER A 353 25.66 -4.89 -2.72
N TYR A 354 25.89 -4.90 -4.02
CA TYR A 354 24.88 -4.44 -4.97
C TYR A 354 24.99 -5.13 -6.33
N LYS A 355 23.90 -5.08 -7.08
CA LYS A 355 23.83 -5.51 -8.48
C LYS A 355 23.11 -4.45 -9.34
N ILE A 356 23.65 -4.16 -10.51
CA ILE A 356 23.05 -3.22 -11.46
C ILE A 356 22.56 -4.01 -12.69
N PHE A 357 21.33 -3.75 -13.08
CA PHE A 357 20.68 -4.30 -14.26
C PHE A 357 20.45 -3.18 -15.26
N ASN A 358 21.10 -3.26 -16.41
CA ASN A 358 20.86 -2.38 -17.55
C ASN A 358 19.72 -2.97 -18.38
N LEU A 359 18.55 -2.35 -18.38
CA LEU A 359 17.38 -2.77 -19.14
C LEU A 359 17.31 -2.10 -20.51
#